data_4da8289e3d7539d933fe96da6b1f2dfd
#
_entry.id   4da8289e3d7539d933fe96da6b1f2dfd
#
_cell.length_a   1.000
_cell.length_b   1.000
_cell.length_c   1.000
_cell.angle_alpha   90.00
_cell.angle_beta   90.00
_cell.angle_gamma   90.00
#
_symmetry.space_group_name_H-M   'P 1'
#
loop_
_entity.id
_entity.type
_entity.pdbx_description
1 polymer ?
#
loop_
_entity_poly.entity_id
_entity_poly.type
_entity_poly.pdbx_seq_one_letter_code
_entity_poly.pdbx_strand_id
1 'polypeptide(L)'
;LIKSLPVQTVRRYHPVYKQNQEHKDYIMMHSFVSGRSAFFHSFLVETEKIMEEKEATGLKTKIKNYFACFKLDTRSIASNAIIAARYTALTYAFFFCSYGPVQVRISELRVLLVFFNPNYIYGLTIGCILSNIYAPARSSFCSPLDIAIGTAATIVALFLISWCRHRFVATLFPAITNGLLLSWEFTFITNTEGNAGSVLYLTNFGFVALGEIIAVSIIGYWIFYFLAKKNKGFLKLIDAKQNLDFKW
;
A
#
# COMPACT_ATOMS: atom_id res chain seq x y z
N LEU A 1 -20.23 23.74 -41.31
CA LEU A 1 -19.99 22.26 -41.45
C LEU A 1 -18.91 21.87 -40.48
N ILE A 2 -19.28 21.56 -39.22
CA ILE A 2 -18.35 21.02 -38.21
C ILE A 2 -18.75 19.57 -38.02
N LYS A 3 -17.91 18.68 -38.57
CA LYS A 3 -18.02 17.24 -38.37
C LYS A 3 -17.69 16.86 -36.94
N SER A 4 -18.61 16.18 -36.30
CA SER A 4 -18.44 15.51 -35.01
C SER A 4 -17.29 14.50 -35.07
N LEU A 5 -16.28 14.67 -34.22
CA LEU A 5 -15.26 13.66 -33.96
C LEU A 5 -15.74 12.69 -32.86
N PRO A 6 -15.48 11.41 -32.96
CA PRO A 6 -16.02 10.40 -32.04
C PRO A 6 -15.34 10.42 -30.66
N VAL A 7 -16.18 10.45 -29.62
CA VAL A 7 -15.81 10.40 -28.20
C VAL A 7 -15.48 8.96 -27.80
N GLN A 8 -14.35 8.42 -28.19
CA GLN A 8 -14.06 7.05 -27.74
C GLN A 8 -12.58 6.71 -27.40
N THR A 9 -11.69 7.65 -27.12
CA THR A 9 -10.32 7.23 -26.78
C THR A 9 -9.62 8.04 -25.68
N VAL A 10 -10.31 8.42 -24.59
CA VAL A 10 -9.64 9.01 -23.42
C VAL A 10 -10.27 8.50 -22.11
N ARG A 11 -10.14 7.21 -21.86
CA ARG A 11 -10.45 6.60 -20.56
C ARG A 11 -9.20 5.98 -19.95
N ARG A 12 -8.23 6.80 -19.57
CA ARG A 12 -7.20 6.44 -18.58
C ARG A 12 -6.39 7.68 -18.25
N TYR A 13 -6.36 8.08 -17.03
CA TYR A 13 -5.72 9.23 -16.38
C TYR A 13 -6.63 10.45 -16.20
N HIS A 14 -7.16 10.58 -14.97
CA HIS A 14 -7.90 11.72 -14.42
C HIS A 14 -8.76 12.48 -15.44
N PRO A 15 -9.91 11.95 -15.83
CA PRO A 15 -10.71 12.55 -16.89
C PRO A 15 -11.24 13.93 -16.53
N VAL A 16 -11.40 14.23 -15.24
CA VAL A 16 -11.98 15.49 -14.76
C VAL A 16 -11.04 16.69 -14.96
N TYR A 17 -9.72 16.53 -14.76
CA TYR A 17 -8.79 17.66 -14.86
C TYR A 17 -8.53 18.05 -16.31
N LYS A 18 -8.34 17.08 -17.18
CA LYS A 18 -8.10 17.33 -18.62
C LYS A 18 -9.35 17.85 -19.33
N GLN A 19 -10.51 17.28 -18.98
CA GLN A 19 -11.80 17.74 -19.51
C GLN A 19 -12.13 19.17 -19.05
N ASN A 20 -11.71 19.56 -17.84
CA ASN A 20 -11.88 20.95 -17.37
C ASN A 20 -10.94 21.93 -18.09
N GLN A 21 -9.73 21.53 -18.45
CA GLN A 21 -8.78 22.40 -19.14
C GLN A 21 -9.23 22.61 -20.59
N GLU A 22 -9.57 21.56 -21.31
CA GLU A 22 -10.10 21.65 -22.68
C GLU A 22 -11.42 22.45 -22.74
N HIS A 23 -12.25 22.30 -21.70
CA HIS A 23 -13.52 23.08 -21.60
C HIS A 23 -13.26 24.56 -21.27
N LYS A 24 -12.27 24.88 -20.44
CA LYS A 24 -11.81 26.24 -20.16
C LYS A 24 -11.28 26.92 -21.42
N ASP A 25 -10.46 26.22 -22.19
CA ASP A 25 -9.85 26.76 -23.42
C ASP A 25 -10.90 26.97 -24.50
N TYR A 26 -11.88 26.06 -24.63
CA TYR A 26 -13.01 26.19 -25.54
C TYR A 26 -13.92 27.38 -25.18
N ILE A 27 -14.27 27.53 -23.90
CA ILE A 27 -15.11 28.66 -23.43
C ILE A 27 -14.35 29.98 -23.53
N MET A 28 -13.05 30.03 -23.24
CA MET A 28 -12.23 31.24 -23.39
C MET A 28 -12.16 31.69 -24.84
N MET A 29 -11.95 30.76 -25.76
CA MET A 29 -11.90 31.06 -27.18
C MET A 29 -13.25 31.55 -27.72
N HIS A 30 -14.35 30.98 -27.26
CA HIS A 30 -15.71 31.41 -27.66
C HIS A 30 -16.13 32.75 -27.03
N SER A 31 -15.67 33.07 -25.81
CA SER A 31 -15.96 34.34 -25.13
C SER A 31 -15.18 35.51 -25.72
N PHE A 32 -13.95 35.24 -26.22
CA PHE A 32 -13.13 36.24 -26.93
C PHE A 32 -13.79 36.67 -28.23
N VAL A 33 -14.47 35.75 -28.93
CA VAL A 33 -15.20 36.03 -30.19
C VAL A 33 -16.54 36.76 -29.95
N SER A 34 -17.15 36.62 -28.77
CA SER A 34 -18.52 37.13 -28.51
C SER A 34 -18.60 38.36 -27.61
N GLY A 35 -17.49 38.96 -27.16
CA GLY A 35 -17.47 40.20 -26.36
C GLY A 35 -18.05 40.06 -24.93
N ARG A 36 -18.26 38.83 -24.42
CA ARG A 36 -18.84 38.57 -23.12
C ARG A 36 -17.83 38.14 -22.04
N SER A 37 -16.62 38.71 -22.07
CA SER A 37 -15.49 38.21 -21.30
C SER A 37 -15.65 38.28 -19.76
N ALA A 38 -16.29 39.29 -19.21
CA ALA A 38 -16.37 39.48 -17.75
C ALA A 38 -17.31 38.47 -17.05
N PHE A 39 -18.47 38.18 -17.64
CA PHE A 39 -19.43 37.23 -17.07
C PHE A 39 -18.89 35.79 -17.09
N PHE A 40 -18.25 35.40 -18.20
CA PHE A 40 -17.66 34.07 -18.31
C PHE A 40 -16.44 33.87 -17.42
N HIS A 41 -15.63 34.92 -17.22
CA HIS A 41 -14.49 34.85 -16.27
C HIS A 41 -15.01 34.66 -14.83
N SER A 42 -16.02 35.41 -14.41
CA SER A 42 -16.66 35.23 -13.09
C SER A 42 -17.25 33.83 -12.93
N PHE A 43 -17.94 33.32 -13.93
CA PHE A 43 -18.53 31.98 -13.93
C PHE A 43 -17.44 30.88 -13.86
N LEU A 44 -16.34 31.03 -14.58
CA LEU A 44 -15.22 30.07 -14.52
C LEU A 44 -14.55 30.06 -13.15
N VAL A 45 -14.30 31.24 -12.56
CA VAL A 45 -13.72 31.33 -11.20
C VAL A 45 -14.65 30.72 -10.16
N GLU A 46 -15.96 30.91 -10.30
CA GLU A 46 -16.93 30.33 -9.37
C GLU A 46 -17.05 28.81 -9.52
N THR A 47 -17.03 28.30 -10.75
CA THR A 47 -17.00 26.83 -10.98
C THR A 47 -15.70 26.20 -10.49
N GLU A 48 -14.57 26.87 -10.61
CA GLU A 48 -13.28 26.42 -10.09
C GLU A 48 -13.29 26.31 -8.55
N LYS A 49 -13.80 27.34 -7.86
CA LYS A 49 -13.99 27.30 -6.40
C LYS A 49 -14.91 26.18 -5.94
N ILE A 50 -16.04 25.97 -6.64
CA ILE A 50 -17.00 24.89 -6.31
C ILE A 50 -16.33 23.51 -6.53
N MET A 51 -15.50 23.36 -7.55
CA MET A 51 -14.79 22.11 -7.83
C MET A 51 -13.70 21.84 -6.76
N GLU A 52 -12.93 22.86 -6.38
CA GLU A 52 -11.93 22.74 -5.31
C GLU A 52 -12.60 22.42 -3.96
N GLU A 53 -13.73 23.06 -3.65
CA GLU A 53 -14.47 22.78 -2.42
C GLU A 53 -15.04 21.37 -2.40
N LYS A 54 -15.59 20.87 -3.52
CA LYS A 54 -16.05 19.48 -3.66
C LYS A 54 -14.91 18.48 -3.53
N GLU A 55 -13.75 18.76 -4.11
CA GLU A 55 -12.57 17.91 -4.02
C GLU A 55 -12.01 17.89 -2.60
N ALA A 56 -11.89 19.04 -1.95
CA ALA A 56 -11.49 19.15 -0.54
C ALA A 56 -12.47 18.44 0.39
N THR A 57 -13.79 18.57 0.16
CA THR A 57 -14.82 17.86 0.92
C THR A 57 -14.77 16.36 0.69
N GLY A 58 -14.56 15.94 -0.56
CA GLY A 58 -14.36 14.53 -0.92
C GLY A 58 -13.12 13.93 -0.27
N LEU A 59 -12.02 14.65 -0.21
CA LEU A 59 -10.79 14.23 0.46
C LEU A 59 -10.98 14.12 1.98
N LYS A 60 -11.59 15.13 2.62
CA LYS A 60 -11.92 15.11 4.07
C LYS A 60 -12.81 13.91 4.42
N THR A 61 -13.81 13.62 3.60
CA THR A 61 -14.69 12.47 3.79
C THR A 61 -13.93 11.15 3.64
N LYS A 62 -13.03 11.02 2.66
CA LYS A 62 -12.18 9.83 2.49
C LYS A 62 -11.26 9.62 3.69
N ILE A 63 -10.61 10.68 4.16
CA ILE A 63 -9.75 10.65 5.34
C ILE A 63 -10.56 10.23 6.58
N LYS A 64 -11.71 10.84 6.81
CA LYS A 64 -12.61 10.49 7.92
C LYS A 64 -13.04 9.02 7.86
N ASN A 65 -13.43 8.52 6.68
CA ASN A 65 -13.82 7.13 6.50
C ASN A 65 -12.66 6.16 6.69
N TYR A 66 -11.44 6.55 6.26
CA TYR A 66 -10.23 5.78 6.50
C TYR A 66 -9.95 5.63 7.99
N PHE A 67 -9.95 6.74 8.74
CA PHE A 67 -9.77 6.69 10.20
C PHE A 67 -10.92 5.99 10.92
N ALA A 68 -12.13 6.02 10.39
CA ALA A 68 -13.26 5.26 10.93
C ALA A 68 -13.07 3.74 10.84
N CYS A 69 -12.19 3.26 9.96
CA CYS A 69 -11.82 1.85 9.88
C CYS A 69 -11.00 1.37 11.09
N PHE A 70 -10.30 2.27 11.79
CA PHE A 70 -9.43 1.97 12.94
C PHE A 70 -10.18 1.86 14.27
N LYS A 71 -11.40 1.33 14.26
CA LYS A 71 -12.16 1.08 15.49
C LYS A 71 -11.72 -0.23 16.14
N LEU A 72 -11.31 -0.15 17.39
CA LEU A 72 -10.94 -1.30 18.23
C LEU A 72 -12.15 -1.71 19.08
N ASP A 73 -13.10 -2.41 18.50
CA ASP A 73 -14.14 -3.13 19.22
C ASP A 73 -13.65 -4.53 19.61
N THR A 74 -14.36 -5.23 20.48
CA THR A 74 -13.98 -6.55 20.99
C THR A 74 -13.74 -7.55 19.86
N ARG A 75 -14.57 -7.53 18.82
CA ARG A 75 -14.43 -8.41 17.66
C ARG A 75 -13.16 -8.09 16.86
N SER A 76 -12.86 -6.81 16.70
CA SER A 76 -11.65 -6.35 16.02
C SER A 76 -10.39 -6.75 16.80
N ILE A 77 -10.39 -6.58 18.12
CA ILE A 77 -9.27 -7.00 18.98
C ILE A 77 -9.03 -8.51 18.85
N ALA A 78 -10.09 -9.32 18.95
CA ALA A 78 -9.99 -10.77 18.80
C ALA A 78 -9.45 -11.17 17.40
N SER A 79 -9.93 -10.54 16.35
CA SER A 79 -9.45 -10.79 14.99
C SER A 79 -7.96 -10.42 14.82
N ASN A 80 -7.53 -9.30 15.36
CA ASN A 80 -6.14 -8.86 15.34
C ASN A 80 -5.23 -9.79 16.14
N ALA A 81 -5.67 -10.28 17.30
CA ALA A 81 -4.94 -11.26 18.09
C ALA A 81 -4.74 -12.58 17.32
N ILE A 82 -5.76 -13.07 16.63
CA ILE A 82 -5.67 -14.27 15.79
C ILE A 82 -4.70 -14.04 14.62
N ILE A 83 -4.74 -12.88 14.00
CA ILE A 83 -3.82 -12.53 12.88
C ILE A 83 -2.38 -12.46 13.37
N ALA A 84 -2.13 -11.82 14.52
CA ALA A 84 -0.81 -11.75 15.13
C ALA A 84 -0.26 -13.16 15.44
N ALA A 85 -1.06 -13.99 16.09
CA ALA A 85 -0.68 -15.36 16.41
C ALA A 85 -0.37 -16.20 15.16
N ARG A 86 -1.20 -16.10 14.12
CA ARG A 86 -0.97 -16.79 12.84
C ARG A 86 0.25 -16.26 12.08
N TYR A 87 0.52 -14.96 12.15
CA TYR A 87 1.71 -14.38 11.55
C TYR A 87 2.96 -14.97 12.21
N THR A 88 3.03 -14.90 13.53
CA THR A 88 4.14 -15.41 14.35
C THR A 88 4.33 -16.92 14.15
N ALA A 89 3.25 -17.70 14.23
CA ALA A 89 3.31 -19.16 14.03
C ALA A 89 3.82 -19.54 12.63
N LEU A 90 3.39 -18.80 11.59
CA LEU A 90 3.85 -19.06 10.22
C LEU A 90 5.32 -18.69 10.04
N THR A 91 5.78 -17.60 10.65
CA THR A 91 7.20 -17.22 10.61
C THR A 91 8.07 -18.30 11.25
N TYR A 92 7.63 -18.87 12.37
CA TYR A 92 8.37 -19.93 13.06
C TYR A 92 8.30 -21.27 12.34
N ALA A 93 7.16 -21.62 11.74
CA ALA A 93 7.02 -22.84 10.96
C ALA A 93 7.98 -22.85 9.74
N PHE A 94 8.25 -21.68 9.14
CA PHE A 94 9.16 -21.50 8.02
C PHE A 94 10.43 -20.75 8.44
N PHE A 95 10.94 -21.04 9.63
CA PHE A 95 12.08 -20.33 10.23
C PHE A 95 13.29 -20.24 9.31
N PHE A 96 13.70 -21.35 8.71
CA PHE A 96 14.88 -21.39 7.83
C PHE A 96 14.76 -20.51 6.58
N CYS A 97 13.54 -20.37 6.05
CA CYS A 97 13.30 -19.48 4.91
C CYS A 97 13.13 -18.03 5.35
N SER A 98 12.59 -17.80 6.55
CA SER A 98 12.26 -16.47 7.06
C SER A 98 13.50 -15.69 7.53
N TYR A 99 14.54 -16.40 7.98
CA TYR A 99 15.72 -15.80 8.62
C TYR A 99 17.03 -16.31 8.01
N GLY A 100 17.03 -16.63 6.72
CA GLY A 100 18.20 -16.95 5.93
C GLY A 100 18.81 -15.72 5.23
N PRO A 101 19.88 -15.93 4.44
CA PRO A 101 20.49 -14.84 3.64
C PRO A 101 19.49 -14.18 2.67
N VAL A 102 18.64 -14.98 2.04
CA VAL A 102 17.47 -14.50 1.28
C VAL A 102 16.24 -14.70 2.16
N GLN A 103 15.74 -13.62 2.75
CA GLN A 103 14.65 -13.67 3.72
C GLN A 103 13.29 -13.81 3.04
N VAL A 104 12.89 -15.05 2.73
CA VAL A 104 11.55 -15.33 2.21
C VAL A 104 10.56 -15.51 3.37
N ARG A 105 9.98 -14.41 3.84
CA ARG A 105 9.02 -14.43 4.96
C ARG A 105 7.61 -14.73 4.44
N ILE A 106 7.22 -16.01 4.45
CA ILE A 106 5.86 -16.43 4.02
C ILE A 106 4.75 -15.77 4.85
N SER A 107 5.04 -15.40 6.11
CA SER A 107 4.10 -14.64 6.94
C SER A 107 3.74 -13.27 6.37
N GLU A 108 4.67 -12.63 5.60
CA GLU A 108 4.46 -11.31 4.98
C GLU A 108 3.34 -11.33 3.92
N LEU A 109 2.99 -12.48 3.35
CA LEU A 109 1.83 -12.54 2.45
C LEU A 109 0.55 -12.00 3.11
N ARG A 110 0.46 -12.04 4.45
CA ARG A 110 -0.69 -11.54 5.22
C ARG A 110 -0.80 -10.03 5.28
N VAL A 111 0.26 -9.29 4.99
CA VAL A 111 0.20 -7.82 4.92
C VAL A 111 -0.84 -7.34 3.90
N LEU A 112 -1.14 -8.19 2.89
CA LEU A 112 -2.18 -7.92 1.91
C LEU A 112 -3.60 -7.90 2.51
N LEU A 113 -3.82 -8.40 3.72
CA LEU A 113 -5.11 -8.27 4.41
C LEU A 113 -5.45 -6.80 4.68
N VAL A 114 -4.43 -5.96 4.90
CA VAL A 114 -4.60 -4.52 5.13
C VAL A 114 -5.15 -3.81 3.89
N PHE A 115 -4.88 -4.33 2.70
CA PHE A 115 -5.47 -3.83 1.46
C PHE A 115 -7.00 -3.85 1.49
N PHE A 116 -7.61 -4.81 2.19
CA PHE A 116 -9.05 -4.97 2.34
C PHE A 116 -9.59 -4.37 3.64
N ASN A 117 -8.81 -4.43 4.71
CA ASN A 117 -9.21 -3.90 6.02
C ASN A 117 -8.01 -3.29 6.76
N PRO A 118 -7.89 -1.94 6.80
CA PRO A 118 -6.78 -1.24 7.45
C PRO A 118 -6.63 -1.57 8.94
N ASN A 119 -7.69 -2.03 9.59
CA ASN A 119 -7.66 -2.36 11.02
C ASN A 119 -6.68 -3.49 11.36
N TYR A 120 -6.31 -4.32 10.39
CA TYR A 120 -5.35 -5.41 10.58
C TYR A 120 -3.89 -4.93 10.72
N ILE A 121 -3.61 -3.63 10.57
CA ILE A 121 -2.30 -3.03 10.87
C ILE A 121 -1.88 -3.39 12.30
N TYR A 122 -2.78 -3.33 13.28
CA TYR A 122 -2.46 -3.65 14.67
C TYR A 122 -2.00 -5.10 14.85
N GLY A 123 -2.76 -6.06 14.34
CA GLY A 123 -2.43 -7.48 14.48
C GLY A 123 -1.15 -7.87 13.75
N LEU A 124 -0.93 -7.34 12.56
CA LEU A 124 0.28 -7.61 11.77
C LEU A 124 1.52 -6.98 12.39
N THR A 125 1.41 -5.77 12.93
CA THR A 125 2.51 -5.12 13.67
C THR A 125 2.89 -5.93 14.90
N ILE A 126 1.92 -6.34 15.72
CA ILE A 126 2.18 -7.18 16.89
C ILE A 126 2.80 -8.53 16.48
N GLY A 127 2.28 -9.15 15.42
CA GLY A 127 2.84 -10.40 14.90
C GLY A 127 4.29 -10.25 14.42
N CYS A 128 4.62 -9.13 13.76
CA CYS A 128 5.99 -8.82 13.34
C CYS A 128 6.91 -8.63 14.55
N ILE A 129 6.49 -7.86 15.57
CA ILE A 129 7.26 -7.67 16.81
C ILE A 129 7.55 -9.02 17.47
N LEU A 130 6.52 -9.85 17.68
CA LEU A 130 6.68 -11.15 18.32
C LEU A 130 7.61 -12.08 17.53
N SER A 131 7.56 -12.04 16.21
CA SER A 131 8.46 -12.80 15.35
C SER A 131 9.90 -12.33 15.50
N ASN A 132 10.13 -11.02 15.49
CA ASN A 132 11.47 -10.44 15.56
C ASN A 132 12.08 -10.55 16.96
N ILE A 133 11.30 -10.60 18.04
CA ILE A 133 11.83 -10.84 19.40
C ILE A 133 12.56 -12.18 19.51
N TYR A 134 12.04 -13.21 18.85
CA TYR A 134 12.60 -14.57 18.98
C TYR A 134 13.70 -14.87 17.94
N ALA A 135 13.76 -14.13 16.86
CA ALA A 135 14.67 -14.39 15.75
C ALA A 135 16.16 -14.34 16.13
N PRO A 136 16.65 -13.33 16.87
CA PRO A 136 18.06 -13.22 17.23
C PRO A 136 18.59 -14.38 18.07
N ALA A 137 17.73 -15.02 18.86
CA ALA A 137 18.11 -16.17 19.68
C ALA A 137 18.37 -17.45 18.85
N ARG A 138 17.92 -17.47 17.60
CA ARG A 138 17.94 -18.67 16.73
C ARG A 138 18.68 -18.51 15.43
N SER A 139 18.99 -17.31 14.99
CA SER A 139 19.67 -17.04 13.72
C SER A 139 20.76 -16.01 13.86
N SER A 140 21.93 -16.34 13.30
CA SER A 140 23.06 -15.40 13.22
C SER A 140 22.84 -14.27 12.21
N PHE A 141 21.82 -14.39 11.38
CA PHE A 141 21.45 -13.38 10.37
C PHE A 141 20.47 -12.33 10.91
N CYS A 142 20.07 -12.42 12.17
CA CYS A 142 19.12 -11.51 12.80
C CYS A 142 19.77 -10.75 13.95
N SER A 143 19.44 -9.49 14.04
CA SER A 143 19.87 -8.57 15.11
C SER A 143 18.71 -8.27 16.07
N PRO A 144 18.98 -7.96 17.34
CA PRO A 144 17.98 -7.36 18.23
C PRO A 144 17.39 -6.07 17.69
N LEU A 145 18.10 -5.35 16.79
CA LEU A 145 17.61 -4.14 16.12
C LEU A 145 16.51 -4.41 15.12
N ASP A 146 16.41 -5.64 14.57
CA ASP A 146 15.30 -6.06 13.70
C ASP A 146 13.93 -5.87 14.37
N ILE A 147 13.88 -5.93 15.71
CA ILE A 147 12.64 -5.67 16.46
C ILE A 147 12.16 -4.24 16.18
N ALA A 148 13.05 -3.28 16.15
CA ALA A 148 12.69 -1.88 15.91
C ALA A 148 12.64 -1.55 14.42
N ILE A 149 13.72 -1.83 13.68
CA ILE A 149 13.89 -1.42 12.29
C ILE A 149 12.99 -2.26 11.36
N GLY A 150 12.98 -3.57 11.53
CA GLY A 150 12.13 -4.48 10.75
C GLY A 150 10.64 -4.24 11.00
N THR A 151 10.28 -3.98 12.28
CA THR A 151 8.88 -3.62 12.58
C THR A 151 8.51 -2.26 12.01
N ALA A 152 9.39 -1.25 12.08
CA ALA A 152 9.15 0.06 11.48
C ALA A 152 8.97 -0.06 9.96
N ALA A 153 9.79 -0.85 9.27
CA ALA A 153 9.68 -1.12 7.85
C ALA A 153 8.33 -1.74 7.49
N THR A 154 7.92 -2.76 8.25
CA THR A 154 6.60 -3.40 8.08
C THR A 154 5.45 -2.42 8.33
N ILE A 155 5.50 -1.58 9.37
CA ILE A 155 4.47 -0.58 9.64
C ILE A 155 4.33 0.38 8.46
N VAL A 156 5.44 0.90 7.94
CA VAL A 156 5.42 1.79 6.75
C VAL A 156 4.79 1.07 5.56
N ALA A 157 5.18 -0.18 5.29
CA ALA A 157 4.57 -0.99 4.24
C ALA A 157 3.05 -1.11 4.41
N LEU A 158 2.58 -1.44 5.62
CA LEU A 158 1.16 -1.61 5.92
C LEU A 158 0.36 -0.34 5.67
N PHE A 159 0.88 0.83 6.06
CA PHE A 159 0.23 2.11 5.75
C PHE A 159 0.17 2.37 4.24
N LEU A 160 1.26 2.15 3.52
CA LEU A 160 1.29 2.33 2.06
C LEU A 160 0.31 1.39 1.35
N ILE A 161 0.24 0.11 1.77
CA ILE A 161 -0.71 -0.86 1.26
C ILE A 161 -2.16 -0.41 1.52
N SER A 162 -2.45 0.10 2.72
CA SER A 162 -3.79 0.52 3.10
C SER A 162 -4.31 1.70 2.28
N TRP A 163 -3.43 2.56 1.78
CA TRP A 163 -3.77 3.70 0.91
C TRP A 163 -3.80 3.33 -0.57
N CYS A 164 -3.16 2.24 -0.94
CA CYS A 164 -3.07 1.81 -2.33
C CYS A 164 -4.41 1.28 -2.85
N ARG A 165 -4.73 1.58 -4.10
CA ARG A 165 -5.92 1.06 -4.81
C ARG A 165 -5.58 -0.05 -5.79
N HIS A 166 -4.33 -0.15 -6.21
CA HIS A 166 -3.87 -1.13 -7.17
C HIS A 166 -3.23 -2.30 -6.45
N ARG A 167 -3.80 -3.50 -6.59
CA ARG A 167 -3.37 -4.71 -5.87
C ARG A 167 -1.92 -5.08 -6.14
N PHE A 168 -1.53 -5.10 -7.40
CA PHE A 168 -0.16 -5.45 -7.76
C PHE A 168 0.84 -4.45 -7.16
N VAL A 169 0.54 -3.14 -7.24
CA VAL A 169 1.39 -2.11 -6.62
C VAL A 169 1.47 -2.28 -5.11
N ALA A 170 0.36 -2.65 -4.47
CA ALA A 170 0.33 -2.92 -3.04
C ALA A 170 1.30 -4.03 -2.61
N THR A 171 1.54 -5.03 -3.46
CA THR A 171 2.48 -6.13 -3.16
C THR A 171 3.95 -5.72 -3.22
N LEU A 172 4.28 -4.61 -3.87
CA LEU A 172 5.66 -4.13 -4.01
C LEU A 172 6.13 -3.31 -2.80
N PHE A 173 5.20 -2.75 -2.01
CA PHE A 173 5.60 -1.91 -0.87
C PHE A 173 6.46 -2.65 0.17
N PRO A 174 6.16 -3.91 0.58
CA PRO A 174 7.03 -4.63 1.50
C PRO A 174 8.44 -4.80 0.96
N ALA A 175 8.59 -5.14 -0.32
CA ALA A 175 9.90 -5.29 -0.95
C ALA A 175 10.72 -3.99 -0.92
N ILE A 176 10.06 -2.84 -1.14
CA ILE A 176 10.71 -1.53 -1.12
C ILE A 176 11.06 -1.14 0.32
N THR A 177 10.12 -1.19 1.25
CA THR A 177 10.31 -0.70 2.62
C THR A 177 11.26 -1.59 3.43
N ASN A 178 11.05 -2.91 3.40
CA ASN A 178 11.93 -3.87 4.07
C ASN A 178 13.29 -3.90 3.38
N GLY A 179 13.33 -3.88 2.05
CA GLY A 179 14.57 -3.78 1.28
C GLY A 179 15.42 -2.58 1.70
N LEU A 180 14.84 -1.39 1.75
CA LEU A 180 15.58 -0.18 2.11
C LEU A 180 16.04 -0.18 3.57
N LEU A 181 15.16 -0.46 4.52
CA LEU A 181 15.44 -0.28 5.95
C LEU A 181 16.29 -1.42 6.51
N LEU A 182 15.98 -2.68 6.19
CA LEU A 182 16.79 -3.82 6.67
C LEU A 182 18.17 -3.87 6.01
N SER A 183 18.27 -3.50 4.73
CA SER A 183 19.58 -3.45 4.08
C SER A 183 20.48 -2.37 4.67
N TRP A 184 19.89 -1.25 5.07
CA TRP A 184 20.61 -0.20 5.78
C TRP A 184 21.10 -0.72 7.13
N GLU A 185 20.25 -1.42 7.90
CA GLU A 185 20.63 -2.05 9.16
C GLU A 185 21.77 -3.04 8.97
N PHE A 186 21.65 -3.99 8.04
CA PHE A 186 22.63 -5.02 7.79
C PHE A 186 23.97 -4.49 7.29
N THR A 187 23.96 -3.38 6.54
CA THR A 187 25.18 -2.83 5.97
C THR A 187 25.91 -1.91 6.93
N PHE A 188 25.20 -1.05 7.64
CA PHE A 188 25.83 0.05 8.40
C PHE A 188 25.81 -0.15 9.91
N ILE A 189 24.95 -0.99 10.45
CA ILE A 189 24.81 -1.18 11.90
C ILE A 189 25.34 -2.55 12.32
N THR A 190 24.92 -3.62 11.66
CA THR A 190 25.24 -4.99 12.09
C THR A 190 26.48 -5.58 11.40
N ASN A 191 26.99 -4.90 10.38
CA ASN A 191 28.19 -5.35 9.67
C ASN A 191 29.44 -5.14 10.54
N THR A 192 30.00 -6.24 11.03
CA THR A 192 31.21 -6.26 11.85
C THR A 192 32.50 -6.33 11.01
N GLU A 193 32.41 -6.58 9.72
CA GLU A 193 33.56 -6.77 8.84
C GLU A 193 34.23 -5.47 8.35
N GLY A 194 33.65 -4.32 8.69
CA GLY A 194 34.19 -2.99 8.36
C GLY A 194 34.07 -2.55 6.89
N ASN A 195 33.54 -3.40 6.02
CA ASN A 195 33.42 -3.14 4.59
C ASN A 195 32.02 -2.54 4.26
N ALA A 196 31.60 -1.54 5.02
CA ALA A 196 30.34 -0.84 4.72
C ALA A 196 30.50 -0.01 3.43
N GLY A 197 29.75 -0.37 2.40
CA GLY A 197 29.78 0.33 1.12
C GLY A 197 28.51 0.17 0.31
N SER A 198 28.38 0.99 -0.72
CA SER A 198 27.20 1.01 -1.59
C SER A 198 26.95 -0.35 -2.26
N VAL A 199 27.99 -1.08 -2.61
CA VAL A 199 27.86 -2.41 -3.24
C VAL A 199 27.24 -3.41 -2.25
N LEU A 200 27.70 -3.45 -1.00
CA LEU A 200 27.12 -4.32 0.03
C LEU A 200 25.66 -3.95 0.33
N TYR A 201 25.36 -2.65 0.42
CA TYR A 201 24.01 -2.18 0.61
C TYR A 201 23.08 -2.64 -0.52
N LEU A 202 23.47 -2.47 -1.78
CA LEU A 202 22.68 -2.90 -2.94
C LEU A 202 22.51 -4.42 -3.00
N THR A 203 23.53 -5.17 -2.58
CA THR A 203 23.45 -6.63 -2.50
C THR A 203 22.43 -7.06 -1.44
N ASN A 204 22.50 -6.50 -0.24
CA ASN A 204 21.55 -6.78 0.83
C ASN A 204 20.13 -6.36 0.43
N PHE A 205 19.99 -5.17 -0.19
CA PHE A 205 18.70 -4.72 -0.74
C PHE A 205 18.13 -5.73 -1.74
N GLY A 206 18.96 -6.21 -2.65
CA GLY A 206 18.56 -7.21 -3.65
C GLY A 206 18.04 -8.49 -3.00
N PHE A 207 18.75 -9.02 -2.00
CA PHE A 207 18.34 -10.25 -1.32
C PHE A 207 17.04 -10.09 -0.52
N VAL A 208 16.91 -9.02 0.25
CA VAL A 208 15.68 -8.76 1.01
C VAL A 208 14.50 -8.50 0.08
N ALA A 209 14.65 -7.60 -0.89
CA ALA A 209 13.60 -7.28 -1.84
C ALA A 209 13.16 -8.50 -2.66
N LEU A 210 14.10 -9.37 -3.07
CA LEU A 210 13.80 -10.59 -3.81
C LEU A 210 13.00 -11.57 -2.96
N GLY A 211 13.35 -11.74 -1.68
CA GLY A 211 12.58 -12.55 -0.73
C GLY A 211 11.14 -12.07 -0.57
N GLU A 212 10.95 -10.76 -0.42
CA GLU A 212 9.62 -10.14 -0.30
C GLU A 212 8.81 -10.23 -1.60
N ILE A 213 9.44 -10.05 -2.76
CA ILE A 213 8.78 -10.22 -4.07
C ILE A 213 8.28 -11.65 -4.22
N ILE A 214 9.07 -12.65 -3.87
CA ILE A 214 8.65 -14.05 -3.93
C ILE A 214 7.48 -14.29 -2.97
N ALA A 215 7.60 -13.86 -1.71
CA ALA A 215 6.58 -14.12 -0.69
C ALA A 215 5.27 -13.35 -0.98
N VAL A 216 5.35 -12.04 -1.24
CA VAL A 216 4.17 -11.17 -1.29
C VAL A 216 3.68 -10.96 -2.72
N SER A 217 4.59 -10.66 -3.69
CA SER A 217 4.16 -10.33 -5.04
C SER A 217 3.83 -11.56 -5.89
N ILE A 218 4.53 -12.68 -5.67
CA ILE A 218 4.25 -13.90 -6.41
C ILE A 218 3.24 -14.76 -5.64
N ILE A 219 3.62 -15.27 -4.47
CA ILE A 219 2.78 -16.21 -3.73
C ILE A 219 1.53 -15.51 -3.16
N GLY A 220 1.73 -14.37 -2.48
CA GLY A 220 0.65 -13.62 -1.83
C GLY A 220 -0.37 -13.08 -2.83
N TYR A 221 0.08 -12.47 -3.93
CA TYR A 221 -0.82 -11.95 -4.95
C TYR A 221 -1.74 -13.02 -5.52
N TRP A 222 -1.21 -14.17 -5.94
CA TRP A 222 -2.01 -15.25 -6.51
C TRP A 222 -2.97 -15.88 -5.50
N ILE A 223 -2.53 -16.10 -4.25
CA ILE A 223 -3.40 -16.63 -3.19
C ILE A 223 -4.58 -15.68 -2.96
N PHE A 224 -4.31 -14.39 -2.76
CA PHE A 224 -5.38 -13.41 -2.51
C PHE A 224 -6.26 -13.18 -3.75
N TYR A 225 -5.67 -13.26 -4.95
CA TYR A 225 -6.44 -13.21 -6.19
C TYR A 225 -7.48 -14.33 -6.25
N PHE A 226 -7.06 -15.58 -6.04
CA PHE A 226 -7.97 -16.72 -6.11
C PHE A 226 -9.00 -16.69 -4.98
N LEU A 227 -8.58 -16.38 -3.75
CA LEU A 227 -9.47 -16.30 -2.61
C LEU A 227 -10.53 -15.22 -2.78
N ALA A 228 -10.13 -14.04 -3.21
CA ALA A 228 -11.03 -12.92 -3.35
C ALA A 228 -11.96 -13.05 -4.57
N LYS A 229 -11.48 -13.61 -5.69
CA LYS A 229 -12.29 -13.81 -6.91
C LYS A 229 -13.28 -14.95 -6.78
N LYS A 230 -12.84 -16.07 -6.20
CA LYS A 230 -13.61 -17.33 -6.18
C LYS A 230 -14.54 -17.45 -4.99
N ASN A 231 -14.25 -16.72 -3.89
CA ASN A 231 -14.95 -16.90 -2.63
C ASN A 231 -15.44 -15.58 -2.02
N LYS A 232 -16.69 -15.20 -2.34
CA LYS A 232 -17.34 -14.04 -1.71
C LYS A 232 -17.40 -14.16 -0.16
N GLY A 233 -17.40 -15.38 0.36
CA GLY A 233 -17.33 -15.67 1.80
C GLY A 233 -16.00 -15.24 2.41
N PHE A 234 -14.89 -15.28 1.64
CA PHE A 234 -13.59 -14.84 2.12
C PHE A 234 -13.59 -13.35 2.48
N LEU A 235 -14.12 -12.49 1.60
CA LEU A 235 -14.21 -11.04 1.88
C LEU A 235 -15.07 -10.74 3.11
N LYS A 236 -16.12 -11.52 3.32
CA LYS A 236 -16.98 -11.44 4.52
C LYS A 236 -16.24 -11.93 5.76
N LEU A 237 -15.44 -13.01 5.62
CA LEU A 237 -14.63 -13.57 6.71
C LEU A 237 -13.57 -12.59 7.21
N ILE A 238 -12.91 -11.87 6.30
CA ILE A 238 -11.88 -10.87 6.64
C ILE A 238 -12.48 -9.49 6.94
N ASP A 239 -13.81 -9.37 7.09
CA ASP A 239 -14.50 -8.10 7.35
C ASP A 239 -13.98 -6.96 6.45
N ALA A 240 -13.96 -7.23 5.14
CA ALA A 240 -13.40 -6.30 4.16
C ALA A 240 -14.18 -4.98 4.15
N LYS A 241 -13.50 -3.86 4.40
CA LYS A 241 -14.08 -2.52 4.54
C LYS A 241 -13.77 -1.61 3.35
N GLN A 242 -12.76 -1.95 2.56
CA GLN A 242 -12.33 -1.16 1.40
C GLN A 242 -11.95 -2.06 0.22
N ASN A 243 -11.79 -1.46 -0.95
CA ASN A 243 -11.37 -2.12 -2.19
C ASN A 243 -12.27 -3.32 -2.57
N LEU A 244 -13.56 -3.23 -2.26
CA LEU A 244 -14.56 -4.28 -2.55
C LEU A 244 -14.86 -4.39 -4.05
N ASP A 245 -14.72 -3.27 -4.77
CA ASP A 245 -14.91 -3.23 -6.22
C ASP A 245 -13.63 -3.71 -6.91
N PHE A 246 -13.64 -4.97 -7.30
CA PHE A 246 -12.55 -5.62 -8.01
C PHE A 246 -12.43 -5.07 -9.45
N LYS A 247 -11.93 -3.86 -9.62
CA LYS A 247 -11.45 -3.39 -10.92
C LYS A 247 -10.03 -3.94 -11.14
N TRP A 248 -9.92 -4.73 -12.18
CA TRP A 248 -8.68 -5.32 -12.71
C TRP A 248 -7.89 -4.28 -13.46
#